data_10e1102e1668d435e6258efc243c5813
#
_entry.id   10e1102e1668d435e6258efc243c5813
#
_cell.length_a   1.000
_cell.length_b   1.000
_cell.length_c   1.000
_cell.angle_alpha   90.00
_cell.angle_beta   90.00
_cell.angle_gamma   90.00
#
_symmetry.space_group_name_H-M   'P 1'
#
loop_
_entity.id
_entity.type
_entity.pdbx_description
1 polymer ?
#
loop_
_entity_poly.entity_id
_entity_poly.type
_entity_poly.pdbx_seq_one_letter_code
_entity_poly.pdbx_strand_id
1 'polypeptide(L)'
;MEIETFIDIDEFVKEIEEPIEDLTEAMRTQTARAAHYSMQATKAKRQKDKVALIVKTIEAQLTKTCRVALVKAANELAEEEQTKPERITADMVKAEVALHPVMRGWLEKQIDADEVYSVCKAAYDAFYTRREMLTSMGHMTREQMRSNMVIRSASEETKGYRQRRAAREAEREAQQQG
;
A
#
# COMPACT_ATOMS: atom_id res chain seq x y z
N MET A 1 -9.97 -15.45 -18.59
CA MET A 1 -9.92 -14.85 -17.24
C MET A 1 -9.82 -13.37 -17.44
N GLU A 2 -10.73 -12.60 -16.87
CA GLU A 2 -10.68 -11.14 -16.81
C GLU A 2 -9.89 -10.72 -15.57
N ILE A 3 -9.25 -9.57 -15.63
CA ILE A 3 -8.55 -8.96 -14.51
C ILE A 3 -9.56 -8.06 -13.79
N GLU A 4 -9.79 -8.34 -12.51
CA GLU A 4 -10.71 -7.59 -11.65
C GLU A 4 -9.96 -6.45 -10.98
N THR A 5 -10.58 -5.28 -10.93
CA THR A 5 -10.14 -4.14 -10.11
C THR A 5 -10.78 -4.28 -8.73
N PHE A 6 -10.01 -4.03 -7.66
CA PHE A 6 -10.47 -4.24 -6.28
C PHE A 6 -10.65 -2.93 -5.52
N ILE A 7 -10.23 -1.81 -6.10
CA ILE A 7 -10.30 -0.47 -5.47
C ILE A 7 -10.86 0.50 -6.49
N ASP A 8 -11.82 1.29 -6.05
CA ASP A 8 -12.24 2.51 -6.73
C ASP A 8 -11.26 3.63 -6.33
N ILE A 9 -10.54 4.17 -7.32
CA ILE A 9 -9.51 5.19 -7.09
C ILE A 9 -10.14 6.50 -6.60
N ASP A 10 -11.30 6.88 -7.13
CA ASP A 10 -11.98 8.12 -6.75
C ASP A 10 -12.51 8.06 -5.31
N GLU A 11 -13.02 6.89 -4.89
CA GLU A 11 -13.42 6.65 -3.50
C GLU A 11 -12.20 6.65 -2.56
N PHE A 12 -11.11 5.99 -2.96
CA PHE A 12 -9.86 5.98 -2.20
C PHE A 12 -9.31 7.40 -1.97
N VAL A 13 -9.27 8.24 -3.03
CA VAL A 13 -8.79 9.63 -2.93
C VAL A 13 -9.64 10.42 -1.96
N LYS A 14 -10.96 10.33 -2.04
CA LYS A 14 -11.88 10.99 -1.09
C LYS A 14 -11.62 10.56 0.35
N GLU A 15 -11.44 9.26 0.58
CA GLU A 15 -11.20 8.73 1.93
C GLU A 15 -9.85 9.15 2.51
N ILE A 16 -8.79 9.24 1.70
CA ILE A 16 -7.46 9.63 2.18
C ILE A 16 -7.34 11.14 2.40
N GLU A 17 -8.07 11.95 1.62
CA GLU A 17 -8.09 13.41 1.72
C GLU A 17 -9.10 13.92 2.76
N GLU A 18 -9.94 13.06 3.32
CA GLU A 18 -10.92 13.43 4.35
C GLU A 18 -10.25 14.20 5.50
N PRO A 19 -10.71 15.43 5.79
CA PRO A 19 -10.10 16.26 6.83
C PRO A 19 -10.30 15.63 8.22
N ILE A 20 -9.30 15.79 9.09
CA ILE A 20 -9.34 15.27 10.45
C ILE A 20 -9.99 16.33 11.35
N GLU A 21 -11.29 16.30 11.47
CA GLU A 21 -12.06 17.17 12.36
C GLU A 21 -12.00 16.68 13.82
N ASP A 22 -12.18 15.38 14.01
CA ASP A 22 -12.05 14.70 15.32
C ASP A 22 -10.99 13.60 15.23
N LEU A 23 -9.91 13.78 15.99
CA LEU A 23 -8.81 12.82 16.05
C LEU A 23 -9.26 11.46 16.60
N THR A 24 -10.18 11.43 17.55
CA THR A 24 -10.66 10.18 18.17
C THR A 24 -11.46 9.36 17.16
N GLU A 25 -12.36 10.00 16.42
CA GLU A 25 -13.15 9.35 15.38
C GLU A 25 -12.26 8.92 14.22
N ALA A 26 -11.31 9.77 13.78
CA ALA A 26 -10.34 9.41 12.76
C ALA A 26 -9.50 8.19 13.15
N MET A 27 -9.05 8.08 14.39
CA MET A 27 -8.33 6.90 14.90
C MET A 27 -9.22 5.64 14.96
N ARG A 28 -10.49 5.79 15.32
CA ARG A 28 -11.44 4.68 15.39
C ARG A 28 -11.72 4.08 14.02
N THR A 29 -11.97 4.91 13.01
CA THR A 29 -12.30 4.48 11.65
C THR A 29 -11.07 4.00 10.88
N GLN A 30 -9.90 4.54 11.19
CA GLN A 30 -8.63 4.22 10.51
C GLN A 30 -8.30 2.72 10.50
N THR A 31 -8.55 2.01 11.59
CA THR A 31 -8.26 0.57 11.69
C THR A 31 -9.12 -0.25 10.72
N ALA A 32 -10.39 0.10 10.59
CA ALA A 32 -11.31 -0.57 9.66
C ALA A 32 -10.92 -0.30 8.20
N ARG A 33 -10.59 0.94 7.86
CA ARG A 33 -10.11 1.34 6.53
C ARG A 33 -8.80 0.63 6.17
N ALA A 34 -7.81 0.65 7.04
CA ALA A 34 -6.55 -0.07 6.83
C ALA A 34 -6.76 -1.58 6.63
N ALA A 35 -7.65 -2.21 7.39
CA ALA A 35 -8.00 -3.62 7.22
C ALA A 35 -8.69 -3.88 5.87
N HIS A 36 -9.61 -2.98 5.44
CA HIS A 36 -10.27 -3.07 4.15
C HIS A 36 -9.25 -3.07 3.01
N TYR A 37 -8.38 -2.06 2.93
CA TYR A 37 -7.37 -1.95 1.87
C TYR A 37 -6.31 -3.06 1.93
N SER A 38 -5.97 -3.57 3.12
CA SER A 38 -5.13 -4.76 3.28
C SER A 38 -5.75 -6.00 2.64
N MET A 39 -7.07 -6.20 2.83
CA MET A 39 -7.78 -7.32 2.19
C MET A 39 -7.82 -7.17 0.67
N GLN A 40 -8.03 -5.97 0.14
CA GLN A 40 -8.02 -5.73 -1.30
C GLN A 40 -6.62 -5.97 -1.90
N ALA A 41 -5.56 -5.50 -1.25
CA ALA A 41 -4.18 -5.79 -1.66
C ALA A 41 -3.87 -7.30 -1.65
N THR A 42 -4.40 -8.04 -0.68
CA THR A 42 -4.25 -9.50 -0.61
C THR A 42 -4.97 -10.20 -1.77
N LYS A 43 -6.19 -9.75 -2.13
CA LYS A 43 -6.94 -10.29 -3.27
C LYS A 43 -6.21 -10.01 -4.59
N ALA A 44 -5.73 -8.77 -4.77
CA ALA A 44 -4.96 -8.38 -5.94
C ALA A 44 -3.66 -9.19 -6.08
N LYS A 45 -2.93 -9.40 -4.97
CA LYS A 45 -1.75 -10.26 -4.94
C LYS A 45 -2.08 -11.69 -5.40
N ARG A 46 -3.16 -12.27 -4.86
CA ARG A 46 -3.59 -13.62 -5.26
C ARG A 46 -3.95 -13.69 -6.75
N GLN A 47 -4.57 -12.65 -7.31
CA GLN A 47 -4.86 -12.57 -8.75
C GLN A 47 -3.57 -12.54 -9.56
N LYS A 48 -2.62 -11.66 -9.22
CA LYS A 48 -1.28 -11.58 -9.82
C LYS A 48 -0.57 -12.93 -9.82
N ASP A 49 -0.50 -13.61 -8.65
CA ASP A 49 0.17 -14.89 -8.49
C ASP A 49 -0.48 -15.99 -9.37
N LYS A 50 -1.82 -15.98 -9.49
CA LYS A 50 -2.55 -16.90 -10.38
C LYS A 50 -2.21 -16.65 -11.85
N VAL A 51 -2.20 -15.39 -12.29
CA VAL A 51 -1.85 -15.05 -13.68
C VAL A 51 -0.42 -15.46 -13.97
N ALA A 52 0.53 -15.20 -13.09
CA ALA A 52 1.92 -15.62 -13.25
C ALA A 52 2.07 -17.15 -13.36
N LEU A 53 1.28 -17.93 -12.63
CA LEU A 53 1.24 -19.38 -12.73
C LEU A 53 0.72 -19.83 -14.10
N ILE A 54 -0.36 -19.20 -14.59
CA ILE A 54 -0.93 -19.50 -15.91
C ILE A 54 0.08 -19.19 -17.01
N VAL A 55 0.74 -18.02 -16.95
CA VAL A 55 1.79 -17.62 -17.91
C VAL A 55 2.88 -18.68 -18.00
N LYS A 56 3.43 -19.13 -16.86
CA LYS A 56 4.43 -20.21 -16.82
C LYS A 56 3.93 -21.53 -17.43
N THR A 57 2.67 -21.88 -17.18
CA THR A 57 2.07 -23.10 -17.70
C THR A 57 1.94 -23.03 -19.22
N ILE A 58 1.46 -21.90 -19.74
CA ILE A 58 1.31 -21.65 -21.18
C ILE A 58 2.68 -21.63 -21.87
N GLU A 59 3.66 -20.95 -21.28
CA GLU A 59 5.04 -20.93 -21.78
C GLU A 59 5.59 -22.35 -21.94
N ALA A 60 5.42 -23.19 -20.93
CA ALA A 60 5.87 -24.59 -20.98
C ALA A 60 5.15 -25.41 -22.05
N GLN A 61 3.84 -25.20 -22.26
CA GLN A 61 3.07 -25.85 -23.29
C GLN A 61 3.49 -25.39 -24.70
N LEU A 62 3.58 -24.08 -24.90
CA LEU A 62 4.01 -23.50 -26.17
C LEU A 62 5.44 -23.91 -26.54
N THR A 63 6.35 -23.98 -25.57
CA THR A 63 7.73 -24.45 -25.79
C THR A 63 7.75 -25.84 -26.41
N LYS A 64 6.90 -26.76 -25.92
CA LYS A 64 6.78 -28.12 -26.50
C LYS A 64 6.20 -28.05 -27.90
N THR A 65 5.10 -27.34 -28.10
CA THR A 65 4.39 -27.26 -29.38
C THR A 65 5.24 -26.58 -30.46
N CYS A 66 5.82 -25.42 -30.15
CA CYS A 66 6.68 -24.68 -31.09
C CYS A 66 7.93 -25.50 -31.46
N ARG A 67 8.54 -26.22 -30.51
CA ARG A 67 9.68 -27.08 -30.81
C ARG A 67 9.32 -28.17 -31.81
N VAL A 68 8.18 -28.85 -31.63
CA VAL A 68 7.72 -29.87 -32.54
C VAL A 68 7.42 -29.29 -33.93
N ALA A 69 6.76 -28.11 -33.98
CA ALA A 69 6.45 -27.44 -35.24
C ALA A 69 7.73 -27.01 -35.99
N LEU A 70 8.70 -26.42 -35.28
CA LEU A 70 9.98 -26.00 -35.90
C LEU A 70 10.79 -27.20 -36.42
N VAL A 71 10.85 -28.31 -35.66
CA VAL A 71 11.52 -29.54 -36.12
C VAL A 71 10.85 -30.08 -37.37
N LYS A 72 9.51 -30.11 -37.39
CA LYS A 72 8.76 -30.60 -38.57
C LYS A 72 9.03 -29.71 -39.79
N ALA A 73 8.94 -28.41 -39.66
CA ALA A 73 9.24 -27.44 -40.73
C ALA A 73 10.68 -27.56 -41.25
N ALA A 74 11.67 -27.73 -40.36
CA ALA A 74 13.07 -27.92 -40.75
C ALA A 74 13.29 -29.23 -41.52
N ASN A 75 12.59 -30.30 -41.16
CA ASN A 75 12.68 -31.56 -41.87
C ASN A 75 12.01 -31.47 -43.27
N GLU A 76 10.84 -30.86 -43.39
CA GLU A 76 10.14 -30.63 -44.65
C GLU A 76 11.01 -29.80 -45.64
N LEU A 77 11.62 -28.71 -45.16
CA LEU A 77 12.54 -27.92 -45.98
C LEU A 77 13.80 -28.71 -46.40
N ALA A 78 14.35 -29.51 -45.52
CA ALA A 78 15.53 -30.32 -45.80
C ALA A 78 15.22 -31.42 -46.86
N GLU A 79 14.02 -31.98 -46.85
CA GLU A 79 13.56 -32.94 -47.87
C GLU A 79 13.38 -32.24 -49.24
N GLU A 80 12.78 -31.05 -49.27
CA GLU A 80 12.59 -30.29 -50.50
C GLU A 80 13.93 -29.87 -51.14
N GLU A 81 14.89 -29.40 -50.33
CA GLU A 81 16.19 -28.90 -50.78
C GLU A 81 17.26 -29.97 -50.90
N GLN A 82 16.96 -31.23 -50.56
CA GLN A 82 17.91 -32.35 -50.45
C GLN A 82 19.15 -32.03 -49.60
N THR A 83 18.93 -31.27 -48.54
CA THR A 83 19.96 -30.84 -47.59
C THR A 83 19.79 -31.49 -46.22
N LYS A 84 20.69 -31.24 -45.29
CA LYS A 84 20.55 -31.69 -43.90
C LYS A 84 19.63 -30.75 -43.14
N PRO A 85 18.69 -31.23 -42.30
CA PRO A 85 17.82 -30.38 -41.52
C PRO A 85 18.60 -29.47 -40.58
N GLU A 86 18.16 -28.26 -40.50
CA GLU A 86 18.74 -27.26 -39.60
C GLU A 86 18.53 -27.67 -38.12
N ARG A 87 19.56 -27.49 -37.31
CA ARG A 87 19.48 -27.80 -35.88
C ARG A 87 18.68 -26.74 -35.15
N ILE A 88 17.51 -27.09 -34.64
CA ILE A 88 16.65 -26.22 -33.84
C ILE A 88 17.29 -25.98 -32.47
N THR A 89 17.63 -24.72 -32.19
CA THR A 89 18.21 -24.27 -30.92
C THR A 89 17.14 -23.90 -29.91
N ALA A 90 17.50 -23.87 -28.63
CA ALA A 90 16.58 -23.42 -27.57
C ALA A 90 16.16 -21.94 -27.77
N ASP A 91 17.02 -21.11 -28.34
CA ASP A 91 16.75 -19.69 -28.54
C ASP A 91 15.74 -19.46 -29.68
N MET A 92 15.80 -20.26 -30.75
CA MET A 92 14.77 -20.25 -31.80
C MET A 92 13.39 -20.59 -31.22
N VAL A 93 13.31 -21.61 -30.39
CA VAL A 93 12.04 -21.98 -29.75
C VAL A 93 11.53 -20.88 -28.82
N LYS A 94 12.41 -20.23 -28.03
CA LYS A 94 12.05 -19.09 -27.17
C LYS A 94 11.53 -17.92 -27.98
N ALA A 95 12.20 -17.59 -29.08
CA ALA A 95 11.77 -16.50 -29.96
C ALA A 95 10.36 -16.76 -30.52
N GLU A 96 10.09 -17.98 -30.98
CA GLU A 96 8.79 -18.38 -31.50
C GLU A 96 7.69 -18.33 -30.44
N VAL A 97 7.98 -18.80 -29.20
CA VAL A 97 7.06 -18.71 -28.06
C VAL A 97 6.76 -17.25 -27.72
N ALA A 98 7.76 -16.37 -27.71
CA ALA A 98 7.58 -14.95 -27.41
C ALA A 98 6.71 -14.22 -28.45
N LEU A 99 6.79 -14.63 -29.71
CA LEU A 99 5.99 -14.08 -30.81
C LEU A 99 4.56 -14.66 -30.84
N HIS A 100 4.30 -15.76 -30.15
CA HIS A 100 3.03 -16.45 -30.21
C HIS A 100 1.88 -15.57 -29.65
N PRO A 101 0.75 -15.38 -30.37
CA PRO A 101 -0.33 -14.49 -29.97
C PRO A 101 -0.93 -14.81 -28.59
N VAL A 102 -1.05 -16.10 -28.26
CA VAL A 102 -1.55 -16.54 -26.95
C VAL A 102 -0.61 -16.10 -25.83
N MET A 103 0.71 -16.21 -26.04
CA MET A 103 1.71 -15.77 -25.05
C MET A 103 1.64 -14.27 -24.82
N ARG A 104 1.56 -13.47 -25.89
CA ARG A 104 1.41 -12.03 -25.80
C ARG A 104 0.18 -11.61 -25.01
N GLY A 105 -0.99 -12.19 -25.32
CA GLY A 105 -2.22 -11.85 -24.60
C GLY A 105 -2.19 -12.23 -23.11
N TRP A 106 -1.40 -13.24 -22.70
CA TRP A 106 -1.22 -13.54 -21.29
C TRP A 106 -0.18 -12.68 -20.60
N LEU A 107 0.86 -12.23 -21.31
CA LEU A 107 1.81 -11.24 -20.79
C LEU A 107 1.14 -9.88 -20.55
N GLU A 108 0.25 -9.44 -21.45
CA GLU A 108 -0.58 -8.24 -21.24
C GLU A 108 -1.41 -8.36 -19.95
N LYS A 109 -2.12 -9.47 -19.79
CA LYS A 109 -2.88 -9.74 -18.55
C LYS A 109 -2.00 -9.79 -17.29
N GLN A 110 -0.76 -10.22 -17.42
CA GLN A 110 0.17 -10.20 -16.30
C GLN A 110 0.54 -8.77 -15.92
N ILE A 111 0.76 -7.89 -16.91
CA ILE A 111 1.02 -6.47 -16.68
C ILE A 111 -0.18 -5.81 -15.99
N ASP A 112 -1.40 -6.06 -16.48
CA ASP A 112 -2.62 -5.52 -15.87
C ASP A 112 -2.80 -5.99 -14.41
N ALA A 113 -2.54 -7.26 -14.14
CA ALA A 113 -2.63 -7.80 -12.78
C ALA A 113 -1.55 -7.24 -11.84
N ASP A 114 -0.36 -6.96 -12.36
CA ASP A 114 0.73 -6.32 -11.64
C ASP A 114 0.39 -4.86 -11.32
N GLU A 115 -0.24 -4.14 -12.24
CA GLU A 115 -0.71 -2.77 -12.05
C GLU A 115 -1.80 -2.73 -10.97
N VAL A 116 -2.84 -3.55 -11.07
CA VAL A 116 -3.90 -3.64 -10.05
C VAL A 116 -3.33 -3.94 -8.67
N TYR A 117 -2.38 -4.86 -8.56
CA TYR A 117 -1.72 -5.14 -7.29
C TYR A 117 -0.93 -3.94 -6.77
N SER A 118 -0.23 -3.21 -7.64
CA SER A 118 0.57 -2.05 -7.27
C SER A 118 -0.29 -0.92 -6.74
N VAL A 119 -1.45 -0.65 -7.38
CA VAL A 119 -2.44 0.33 -6.92
C VAL A 119 -3.01 -0.05 -5.56
N CYS A 120 -3.44 -1.31 -5.39
CA CYS A 120 -3.99 -1.79 -4.12
C CYS A 120 -2.96 -1.73 -2.98
N LYS A 121 -1.70 -2.02 -3.28
CA LYS A 121 -0.61 -1.92 -2.31
C LYS A 121 -0.34 -0.48 -1.92
N ALA A 122 -0.29 0.44 -2.90
CA ALA A 122 -0.08 1.87 -2.64
C ALA A 122 -1.20 2.45 -1.75
N ALA A 123 -2.45 2.06 -2.00
CA ALA A 123 -3.58 2.47 -1.17
C ALA A 123 -3.46 1.95 0.27
N TYR A 124 -3.08 0.68 0.46
CA TYR A 124 -2.82 0.13 1.79
C TYR A 124 -1.68 0.87 2.51
N ASP A 125 -0.55 1.11 1.83
CA ASP A 125 0.61 1.80 2.38
C ASP A 125 0.26 3.26 2.77
N ALA A 126 -0.59 3.95 2.00
CA ALA A 126 -1.07 5.29 2.32
C ALA A 126 -1.90 5.30 3.62
N PHE A 127 -2.84 4.36 3.79
CA PHE A 127 -3.60 4.23 5.04
C PHE A 127 -2.73 3.81 6.22
N TYR A 128 -1.71 3.00 6.01
CA TYR A 128 -0.74 2.66 7.05
C TYR A 128 0.02 3.90 7.52
N THR A 129 0.53 4.71 6.60
CA THR A 129 1.21 5.98 6.91
C THR A 129 0.28 6.98 7.62
N ARG A 130 -0.98 7.09 7.17
CA ARG A 130 -1.98 7.92 7.85
C ARG A 130 -2.21 7.47 9.29
N ARG A 131 -2.23 6.17 9.57
CA ARG A 131 -2.33 5.63 10.92
C ARG A 131 -1.17 6.08 11.80
N GLU A 132 0.06 6.02 11.31
CA GLU A 132 1.25 6.48 12.04
C GLU A 132 1.19 7.97 12.33
N MET A 133 0.75 8.77 11.36
CA MET A 133 0.53 10.20 11.52
C MET A 133 -0.52 10.49 12.62
N LEU A 134 -1.67 9.85 12.60
CA LEU A 134 -2.72 10.00 13.62
C LEU A 134 -2.20 9.62 15.02
N THR A 135 -1.40 8.57 15.12
CA THR A 135 -0.78 8.15 16.38
C THR A 135 0.16 9.23 16.91
N SER A 136 1.00 9.81 16.04
CA SER A 136 1.91 10.92 16.38
C SER A 136 1.14 12.16 16.80
N MET A 137 0.07 12.52 16.10
CA MET A 137 -0.82 13.64 16.50
C MET A 137 -1.42 13.39 17.90
N GLY A 138 -1.87 12.17 18.19
CA GLY A 138 -2.39 11.81 19.50
C GLY A 138 -1.36 11.91 20.62
N HIS A 139 -0.08 11.64 20.36
CA HIS A 139 1.00 11.87 21.30
C HIS A 139 1.24 13.37 21.53
N MET A 140 1.33 14.17 20.47
CA MET A 140 1.51 15.61 20.55
C MET A 140 0.37 16.29 21.33
N THR A 141 -0.87 15.91 21.07
CA THR A 141 -2.04 16.45 21.79
C THR A 141 -1.97 16.13 23.28
N ARG A 142 -1.57 14.92 23.66
CA ARG A 142 -1.39 14.54 25.08
C ARG A 142 -0.28 15.33 25.74
N GLU A 143 0.84 15.56 25.08
CA GLU A 143 1.93 16.37 25.61
C GLU A 143 1.52 17.85 25.80
N GLN A 144 0.78 18.40 24.83
CA GLN A 144 0.22 19.75 24.95
C GLN A 144 -0.75 19.87 26.12
N MET A 145 -1.62 18.90 26.33
CA MET A 145 -2.52 18.86 27.49
C MET A 145 -1.75 18.81 28.80
N ARG A 146 -0.71 17.95 28.88
CA ARG A 146 0.18 17.87 30.05
C ARG A 146 0.85 19.22 30.35
N SER A 147 1.45 19.82 29.34
CA SER A 147 2.12 21.14 29.49
C SER A 147 1.14 22.20 29.94
N ASN A 148 -0.05 22.26 29.39
CA ASN A 148 -1.10 23.19 29.77
C ASN A 148 -1.58 22.96 31.22
N MET A 149 -1.69 21.70 31.65
CA MET A 149 -2.03 21.40 33.08
C MET A 149 -0.92 21.85 34.05
N VAL A 150 0.36 21.61 33.71
CA VAL A 150 1.50 22.07 34.53
C VAL A 150 1.53 23.58 34.63
N ILE A 151 1.33 24.31 33.52
CA ILE A 151 1.29 25.77 33.50
C ILE A 151 0.12 26.30 34.34
N ARG A 152 -1.06 25.66 34.27
CA ARG A 152 -2.23 26.05 35.07
C ARG A 152 -1.98 25.84 36.57
N SER A 153 -1.46 24.66 36.95
CA SER A 153 -1.16 24.37 38.36
C SER A 153 -0.11 25.32 38.93
N ALA A 154 0.97 25.61 38.20
CA ALA A 154 1.99 26.59 38.59
C ALA A 154 1.41 28.00 38.73
N SER A 155 0.49 28.39 37.83
CA SER A 155 -0.18 29.69 37.90
C SER A 155 -1.09 29.78 39.14
N GLU A 156 -1.82 28.73 39.47
CA GLU A 156 -2.70 28.70 40.66
C GLU A 156 -1.91 28.71 41.96
N GLU A 157 -0.81 27.95 42.03
CA GLU A 157 0.11 28.00 43.16
C GLU A 157 0.71 29.41 43.39
N THR A 158 1.11 30.07 42.30
CA THR A 158 1.66 31.42 42.35
C THR A 158 0.61 32.42 42.81
N LYS A 159 -0.65 32.31 42.36
CA LYS A 159 -1.76 33.14 42.83
C LYS A 159 -2.05 32.91 44.30
N GLY A 160 -2.10 31.66 44.74
CA GLY A 160 -2.30 31.30 46.13
C GLY A 160 -1.17 31.79 47.06
N TYR A 161 0.07 31.76 46.57
CA TYR A 161 1.21 32.34 47.31
C TYR A 161 1.10 33.87 47.46
N ARG A 162 0.77 34.59 46.37
CA ARG A 162 0.56 36.04 46.39
C ARG A 162 -0.56 36.46 47.34
N GLN A 163 -1.68 35.75 47.33
CA GLN A 163 -2.80 36.01 48.24
C GLN A 163 -2.43 35.80 49.70
N ARG A 164 -1.73 34.70 50.03
CA ARG A 164 -1.24 34.44 51.41
C ARG A 164 -0.24 35.47 51.89
N ARG A 165 0.62 35.98 51.01
CA ARG A 165 1.58 37.02 51.31
C ARG A 165 0.87 38.35 51.59
N ALA A 166 -0.07 38.74 50.74
CA ALA A 166 -0.86 39.97 50.92
C ALA A 166 -1.68 39.95 52.23
N ALA A 167 -2.29 38.79 52.57
CA ALA A 167 -3.00 38.65 53.83
C ALA A 167 -2.08 38.82 55.05
N ARG A 168 -0.88 38.25 55.02
CA ARG A 168 0.11 38.41 56.11
C ARG A 168 0.63 39.85 56.21
N GLU A 169 0.80 40.57 55.12
CA GLU A 169 1.19 41.96 55.12
C GLU A 169 0.07 42.84 55.72
N ALA A 170 -1.18 42.63 55.38
CA ALA A 170 -2.34 43.31 55.95
C ALA A 170 -2.49 43.05 57.47
N GLU A 171 -2.29 41.82 57.95
CA GLU A 171 -2.31 41.43 59.35
C GLU A 171 -1.21 42.18 60.13
N ARG A 172 -0.01 42.33 59.57
CA ARG A 172 1.10 43.04 60.19
C ARG A 172 0.82 44.53 60.29
N GLU A 173 0.26 45.17 59.27
CA GLU A 173 -0.14 46.55 59.26
C GLU A 173 -1.23 46.83 60.30
N ALA A 174 -2.22 45.96 60.44
CA ALA A 174 -3.26 46.08 61.47
C ALA A 174 -2.72 45.96 62.90
N GLN A 175 -1.68 45.14 63.16
CA GLN A 175 -1.03 45.00 64.45
C GLN A 175 -0.12 46.19 64.80
N GLN A 176 0.31 47.00 63.86
CA GLN A 176 1.15 48.20 64.09
C GLN A 176 0.32 49.47 64.32
N GLN A 177 -0.97 49.41 63.99
CA GLN A 177 -1.87 50.59 64.19
C GLN A 177 -2.76 50.51 65.43
N GLY A 178 -2.69 49.41 66.22
CA GLY A 178 -3.39 49.26 67.50
C GLY A 178 -2.43 49.26 68.65
#